data_55d74ce2508e84c991fa9ae9102a3ea9
#
_entry.id   55d74ce2508e84c991fa9ae9102a3ea9
#
_cell.length_a   1.000
_cell.length_b   1.000
_cell.length_c   1.000
_cell.angle_alpha   90.00
_cell.angle_beta   90.00
_cell.angle_gamma   90.00
#
_symmetry.space_group_name_H-M   'P 1'
#
loop_
_entity.id
_entity.type
_entity.pdbx_description
1 polymer ?
#
loop_
_entity_poly.entity_id
_entity_poly.type
_entity_poly.pdbx_seq_one_letter_code
_entity_poly.pdbx_strand_id
1 'polypeptide(L)'
;MNKKYILTEEYKNIIVSDNQSKRVYRIMAIRSFGGVKAGQLGGFVEKEENLSHEGDCFVFDDAVVCDDARVEKNSLVMDNALIFGNALLTENAIVVDNAILKDRVVVRGDSEITDSAVISENAQVLDSALVSENAAIKDDAKIRNFAIVSGHVVVKNNAQIEDHAEVQDEAVISGNVVAKDNALIVDHAVVGENSVVEDNAVVSGNAVVMGTTVCGNMILSKGYFN
;
A
#
# COMPACT_ATOMS: atom_id res chain seq x y z
N MET A 1 -5.97 26.22 15.39
CA MET A 1 -5.56 24.81 15.52
C MET A 1 -4.40 24.73 16.48
N ASN A 2 -4.38 23.71 17.35
CA ASN A 2 -3.28 23.50 18.28
C ASN A 2 -2.21 22.64 17.58
N LYS A 3 -1.15 23.28 17.09
CA LYS A 3 -0.08 22.59 16.36
C LYS A 3 0.55 21.49 17.22
N LYS A 4 0.85 20.34 16.64
CA LYS A 4 1.53 19.24 17.32
C LYS A 4 3.00 19.09 16.91
N TYR A 5 3.40 19.65 15.76
CA TYR A 5 4.77 19.68 15.25
C TYR A 5 5.05 21.00 14.54
N ILE A 6 6.33 21.22 14.22
CA ILE A 6 6.82 22.31 13.38
C ILE A 6 7.77 21.74 12.33
N LEU A 7 7.93 22.45 11.22
CA LEU A 7 9.04 22.24 10.27
C LEU A 7 10.29 22.88 10.87
N THR A 8 11.40 22.14 10.86
CA THR A 8 12.71 22.65 11.31
C THR A 8 13.45 23.33 10.17
N GLU A 9 14.64 23.89 10.44
CA GLU A 9 15.54 24.41 9.41
C GLU A 9 16.32 23.30 8.67
N GLU A 10 16.33 22.08 9.21
CA GLU A 10 16.97 20.92 8.58
C GLU A 10 16.13 20.47 7.37
N TYR A 11 16.78 20.35 6.23
CA TYR A 11 16.13 19.90 5.00
C TYR A 11 17.02 18.97 4.18
N LYS A 12 16.40 18.19 3.32
CA LYS A 12 17.08 17.46 2.25
C LYS A 12 16.36 17.69 0.92
N ASN A 13 17.10 17.55 -0.20
CA ASN A 13 16.52 17.50 -1.53
C ASN A 13 16.39 16.04 -1.94
N ILE A 14 15.21 15.66 -2.42
CA ILE A 14 14.93 14.33 -2.92
C ILE A 14 14.53 14.38 -4.37
N ILE A 15 14.70 13.30 -5.10
CA ILE A 15 14.17 13.13 -6.44
C ILE A 15 13.00 12.17 -6.36
N VAL A 16 11.81 12.58 -6.78
CA VAL A 16 10.62 11.76 -6.85
C VAL A 16 10.44 11.17 -8.26
N SER A 17 9.52 11.60 -9.05
CA SER A 17 9.35 11.16 -10.44
C SER A 17 10.00 12.13 -11.42
N ASP A 18 10.34 11.66 -12.63
CA ASP A 18 10.77 12.48 -13.79
C ASP A 18 11.85 13.53 -13.49
N ASN A 19 12.82 13.20 -12.63
CA ASN A 19 13.89 14.08 -12.18
C ASN A 19 13.42 15.38 -11.50
N GLN A 20 12.20 15.43 -10.98
CA GLN A 20 11.74 16.54 -10.16
C GLN A 20 12.41 16.52 -8.79
N SER A 21 13.22 17.53 -8.51
CA SER A 21 13.83 17.72 -7.19
C SER A 21 12.85 18.45 -6.27
N LYS A 22 12.59 17.87 -5.10
CA LYS A 22 11.76 18.42 -4.04
C LYS A 22 12.60 18.71 -2.82
N ARG A 23 12.35 19.86 -2.17
CA ARG A 23 12.90 20.15 -0.85
C ARG A 23 11.91 19.74 0.21
N VAL A 24 12.34 18.87 1.11
CA VAL A 24 11.55 18.39 2.24
C VAL A 24 12.25 18.76 3.54
N TYR A 25 11.46 19.13 4.55
CA TYR A 25 11.93 19.63 5.84
C TYR A 25 11.66 18.62 6.94
N ARG A 26 12.65 18.42 7.80
CA ARG A 26 12.49 17.59 9.00
C ARG A 26 11.43 18.21 9.91
N ILE A 27 10.58 17.37 10.48
CA ILE A 27 9.60 17.78 11.47
C ILE A 27 10.10 17.55 12.89
N MET A 28 9.58 18.33 13.85
CA MET A 28 9.84 18.14 15.27
C MET A 28 8.53 18.31 16.06
N ALA A 29 8.21 17.33 16.88
CA ALA A 29 7.05 17.39 17.77
C ALA A 29 7.23 18.49 18.83
N ILE A 30 6.25 19.40 18.97
CA ILE A 30 6.29 20.48 19.99
C ILE A 30 5.43 20.18 21.22
N ARG A 31 4.68 19.08 21.20
CA ARG A 31 3.94 18.52 22.33
C ARG A 31 3.92 16.99 22.21
N SER A 32 3.64 16.31 23.32
CA SER A 32 3.46 14.86 23.29
C SER A 32 2.04 14.50 22.81
N PHE A 33 1.94 13.43 21.99
CA PHE A 33 0.68 12.86 21.48
C PHE A 33 0.95 11.43 21.02
N GLY A 34 -0.02 10.54 21.13
CA GLY A 34 0.16 9.12 20.82
C GLY A 34 1.42 8.58 21.52
N GLY A 35 2.28 7.95 20.79
CA GLY A 35 3.61 7.47 21.25
C GLY A 35 4.75 8.49 21.10
N VAL A 36 4.48 9.70 20.55
CA VAL A 36 5.49 10.72 20.22
C VAL A 36 5.71 11.65 21.40
N LYS A 37 6.97 11.96 21.74
CA LYS A 37 7.34 12.87 22.84
C LYS A 37 7.63 14.27 22.31
N ALA A 38 7.32 15.31 23.12
CA ALA A 38 7.73 16.69 22.81
C ALA A 38 9.27 16.75 22.64
N GLY A 39 9.72 17.46 21.57
CA GLY A 39 11.15 17.54 21.18
C GLY A 39 11.63 16.38 20.30
N GLN A 40 10.81 15.35 20.09
CA GLN A 40 11.19 14.25 19.20
C GLN A 40 11.26 14.72 17.75
N LEU A 41 12.38 14.43 17.09
CA LEU A 41 12.49 14.61 15.64
C LEU A 41 11.70 13.51 14.93
N GLY A 42 11.04 13.88 13.85
CA GLY A 42 10.38 12.96 12.94
C GLY A 42 11.08 12.88 11.58
N GLY A 43 10.38 12.39 10.58
CA GLY A 43 10.82 12.34 9.20
C GLY A 43 10.72 13.70 8.49
N PHE A 44 10.42 13.67 7.19
CA PHE A 44 10.45 14.85 6.34
C PHE A 44 9.11 15.08 5.63
N VAL A 45 8.69 16.33 5.57
CA VAL A 45 7.53 16.74 4.76
C VAL A 45 7.90 17.93 3.87
N GLU A 46 7.27 18.08 2.70
CA GLU A 46 7.48 19.23 1.82
C GLU A 46 6.80 20.49 2.38
N LYS A 47 5.61 20.32 2.94
CA LYS A 47 4.78 21.41 3.47
C LYS A 47 3.91 20.93 4.64
N GLU A 48 3.37 21.88 5.41
CA GLU A 48 2.60 21.58 6.63
C GLU A 48 1.32 20.77 6.32
N GLU A 49 0.74 20.94 5.13
CA GLU A 49 -0.46 20.24 4.68
C GLU A 49 -0.26 18.72 4.47
N ASN A 50 0.98 18.26 4.35
CA ASN A 50 1.29 16.85 4.17
C ASN A 50 1.02 16.00 5.43
N LEU A 51 1.01 16.59 6.63
CA LEU A 51 0.79 15.89 7.88
C LEU A 51 -0.23 16.62 8.73
N SER A 52 -1.34 15.98 9.04
CA SER A 52 -2.41 16.58 9.86
C SER A 52 -1.95 16.88 11.28
N HIS A 53 -2.42 17.99 11.83
CA HIS A 53 -2.28 18.33 13.25
C HIS A 53 -3.34 17.66 14.14
N GLU A 54 -4.32 17.00 13.55
CA GLU A 54 -5.35 16.23 14.26
C GLU A 54 -4.94 14.76 14.34
N GLY A 55 -5.42 14.07 15.39
CA GLY A 55 -5.08 12.67 15.65
C GLY A 55 -3.60 12.46 16.00
N ASP A 56 -3.18 11.22 15.96
CA ASP A 56 -1.84 10.79 16.38
C ASP A 56 -0.90 10.45 15.21
N CYS A 57 -1.30 10.78 13.96
CA CYS A 57 -0.45 10.53 12.79
C CYS A 57 0.92 11.19 12.92
N PHE A 58 1.96 10.50 12.45
CA PHE A 58 3.32 11.03 12.44
C PHE A 58 4.16 10.39 11.34
N VAL A 59 5.20 11.13 10.92
CA VAL A 59 6.22 10.66 10.00
C VAL A 59 7.50 10.50 10.82
N PHE A 60 8.11 9.32 10.80
CA PHE A 60 9.28 8.96 11.58
C PHE A 60 10.54 8.83 10.71
N ASP A 61 11.69 8.73 11.34
CA ASP A 61 12.99 8.36 10.80
C ASP A 61 13.39 9.16 9.56
N ASP A 62 13.61 8.53 8.43
CA ASP A 62 13.94 9.18 7.17
C ASP A 62 12.79 9.17 6.15
N ALA A 63 11.60 8.74 6.58
CA ALA A 63 10.40 8.72 5.75
C ALA A 63 10.05 10.10 5.20
N VAL A 64 9.45 10.13 4.02
CA VAL A 64 9.15 11.38 3.29
C VAL A 64 7.71 11.40 2.83
N VAL A 65 7.06 12.56 3.03
CA VAL A 65 5.74 12.86 2.46
C VAL A 65 5.82 14.18 1.70
N CYS A 66 5.46 14.20 0.42
CA CYS A 66 5.57 15.40 -0.41
C CYS A 66 4.45 15.52 -1.45
N ASP A 67 4.52 16.52 -2.33
CA ASP A 67 3.47 16.93 -3.24
C ASP A 67 2.17 17.27 -2.49
N ASP A 68 1.03 16.74 -2.96
CA ASP A 68 -0.28 16.89 -2.32
C ASP A 68 -0.69 15.65 -1.49
N ALA A 69 0.27 14.78 -1.22
CA ALA A 69 0.05 13.61 -0.36
C ALA A 69 -0.28 14.03 1.07
N ARG A 70 -1.17 13.29 1.73
CA ARG A 70 -1.65 13.59 3.07
C ARG A 70 -1.62 12.38 3.99
N VAL A 71 -1.15 12.63 5.22
CA VAL A 71 -1.12 11.66 6.32
C VAL A 71 -2.02 12.21 7.44
N GLU A 72 -3.08 11.47 7.75
CA GLU A 72 -4.17 11.94 8.61
C GLU A 72 -4.54 10.94 9.71
N LYS A 73 -5.33 11.37 10.69
CA LYS A 73 -5.84 10.58 11.84
C LYS A 73 -4.72 9.95 12.67
N ASN A 74 -4.58 8.63 12.68
CA ASN A 74 -3.57 7.92 13.49
C ASN A 74 -2.56 7.16 12.62
N SER A 75 -2.53 7.44 11.32
CA SER A 75 -1.66 6.73 10.40
C SER A 75 -0.17 7.06 10.60
N LEU A 76 0.69 6.11 10.34
CA LEU A 76 2.13 6.21 10.58
C LEU A 76 2.92 5.94 9.30
N VAL A 77 3.97 6.73 9.11
CA VAL A 77 4.94 6.55 8.02
C VAL A 77 6.32 6.47 8.65
N MET A 78 7.07 5.40 8.40
CA MET A 78 8.31 5.12 9.10
C MET A 78 9.44 4.69 8.17
N ASP A 79 10.65 4.59 8.73
CA ASP A 79 11.88 4.14 8.07
C ASP A 79 12.24 4.99 6.84
N ASN A 80 12.23 4.44 5.64
CA ASN A 80 12.55 5.14 4.38
C ASN A 80 11.33 5.26 3.45
N ALA A 81 10.13 5.05 3.97
CA ALA A 81 8.91 5.08 3.16
C ALA A 81 8.73 6.43 2.45
N LEU A 82 8.28 6.38 1.19
CA LEU A 82 8.09 7.56 0.35
C LEU A 82 6.63 7.67 -0.11
N ILE A 83 5.96 8.75 0.28
CA ILE A 83 4.57 9.03 -0.10
C ILE A 83 4.52 10.34 -0.87
N PHE A 84 4.00 10.33 -2.10
CA PHE A 84 3.93 11.53 -2.95
C PHE A 84 2.73 11.52 -3.91
N GLY A 85 2.64 12.55 -4.77
CA GLY A 85 1.47 12.76 -5.62
C GLY A 85 0.27 13.27 -4.82
N ASN A 86 -0.88 12.64 -4.99
CA ASN A 86 -2.12 12.94 -4.26
C ASN A 86 -2.52 11.76 -3.34
N ALA A 87 -1.55 11.00 -2.86
CA ALA A 87 -1.81 9.83 -2.02
C ALA A 87 -2.42 10.24 -0.67
N LEU A 88 -3.37 9.44 -0.19
CA LEU A 88 -4.00 9.62 1.11
C LEU A 88 -3.74 8.41 2.00
N LEU A 89 -3.06 8.65 3.13
CA LEU A 89 -2.91 7.69 4.21
C LEU A 89 -3.74 8.16 5.41
N THR A 90 -4.67 7.33 5.89
CA THR A 90 -5.61 7.75 6.94
C THR A 90 -6.06 6.59 7.84
N GLU A 91 -6.79 6.90 8.88
CA GLU A 91 -7.22 5.96 9.94
C GLU A 91 -6.03 5.45 10.76
N ASN A 92 -5.78 4.16 10.81
CA ASN A 92 -4.65 3.57 11.53
C ASN A 92 -3.64 2.93 10.56
N ALA A 93 -3.70 3.29 9.28
CA ALA A 93 -2.86 2.69 8.26
C ALA A 93 -1.36 2.96 8.49
N ILE A 94 -0.53 1.99 8.18
CA ILE A 94 0.92 2.02 8.42
C ILE A 94 1.65 1.80 7.10
N VAL A 95 2.67 2.62 6.85
CA VAL A 95 3.58 2.47 5.70
C VAL A 95 5.01 2.53 6.21
N VAL A 96 5.78 1.47 6.01
CA VAL A 96 7.12 1.33 6.60
C VAL A 96 8.16 0.84 5.59
N ASP A 97 9.39 0.71 6.04
CA ASP A 97 10.56 0.23 5.28
C ASP A 97 10.87 1.10 4.05
N ASN A 98 10.91 0.54 2.86
CA ASN A 98 11.16 1.24 1.61
C ASN A 98 9.90 1.33 0.73
N ALA A 99 8.71 1.20 1.33
CA ALA A 99 7.45 1.21 0.61
C ALA A 99 7.19 2.56 -0.09
N ILE A 100 6.58 2.51 -1.26
CA ILE A 100 6.30 3.70 -2.07
C ILE A 100 4.80 3.80 -2.37
N LEU A 101 4.19 4.91 -1.97
CA LEU A 101 2.84 5.29 -2.37
C LEU A 101 2.91 6.51 -3.27
N LYS A 102 2.27 6.46 -4.42
CA LYS A 102 2.26 7.59 -5.36
C LYS A 102 0.93 7.77 -6.08
N ASP A 103 0.82 8.84 -6.81
CA ASP A 103 -0.36 9.21 -7.59
C ASP A 103 -1.60 9.46 -6.71
N ARG A 104 -2.73 8.79 -6.91
CA ARG A 104 -4.00 8.97 -6.17
C ARG A 104 -4.37 7.78 -5.29
N VAL A 105 -3.37 7.10 -4.77
CA VAL A 105 -3.53 5.94 -3.88
C VAL A 105 -4.29 6.32 -2.61
N VAL A 106 -5.13 5.40 -2.15
CA VAL A 106 -5.78 5.51 -0.83
C VAL A 106 -5.44 4.29 0.02
N VAL A 107 -4.83 4.54 1.18
CA VAL A 107 -4.52 3.52 2.18
C VAL A 107 -5.22 3.88 3.48
N ARG A 108 -6.08 3.00 4.00
CA ARG A 108 -6.88 3.27 5.20
C ARG A 108 -7.29 2.00 5.96
N GLY A 109 -7.87 2.19 7.13
CA GLY A 109 -8.19 1.11 8.07
C GLY A 109 -6.98 0.79 8.94
N ASP A 110 -6.80 -0.45 9.27
CA ASP A 110 -5.63 -1.02 9.95
C ASP A 110 -4.68 -1.68 8.94
N SER A 111 -4.66 -1.18 7.70
CA SER A 111 -3.86 -1.75 6.60
C SER A 111 -2.38 -1.43 6.77
N GLU A 112 -1.54 -2.33 6.27
CA GLU A 112 -0.09 -2.22 6.38
C GLU A 112 0.59 -2.43 5.01
N ILE A 113 1.53 -1.53 4.69
CA ILE A 113 2.35 -1.58 3.48
C ILE A 113 3.81 -1.60 3.93
N THR A 114 4.54 -2.67 3.60
CA THR A 114 5.91 -2.88 4.11
C THR A 114 6.92 -3.20 3.01
N ASP A 115 8.16 -3.37 3.41
CA ASP A 115 9.28 -3.78 2.58
C ASP A 115 9.53 -2.83 1.41
N SER A 116 9.47 -3.32 0.17
CA SER A 116 9.66 -2.55 -1.05
C SER A 116 8.39 -2.50 -1.92
N ALA A 117 7.22 -2.65 -1.30
CA ALA A 117 5.95 -2.63 -2.00
C ALA A 117 5.68 -1.27 -2.66
N VAL A 118 5.11 -1.29 -3.87
CA VAL A 118 4.79 -0.09 -4.65
C VAL A 118 3.30 -0.04 -4.95
N ILE A 119 2.63 0.98 -4.42
CA ILE A 119 1.22 1.23 -4.69
C ILE A 119 1.10 2.49 -5.53
N SER A 120 0.38 2.44 -6.64
CA SER A 120 0.35 3.55 -7.60
C SER A 120 -1.03 3.75 -8.27
N GLU A 121 -1.14 4.84 -8.99
CA GLU A 121 -2.31 5.26 -9.76
C GLU A 121 -3.54 5.50 -8.87
N ASN A 122 -4.63 4.75 -9.02
CA ASN A 122 -5.84 4.89 -8.19
C ASN A 122 -6.04 3.70 -7.24
N ALA A 123 -5.00 2.89 -7.03
CA ALA A 123 -5.09 1.68 -6.22
C ALA A 123 -5.49 1.98 -4.77
N GLN A 124 -6.19 1.04 -4.16
CA GLN A 124 -6.69 1.17 -2.79
C GLN A 124 -6.28 -0.04 -1.95
N VAL A 125 -5.75 0.24 -0.75
CA VAL A 125 -5.48 -0.79 0.27
C VAL A 125 -6.26 -0.40 1.52
N LEU A 126 -7.17 -1.27 1.93
CA LEU A 126 -8.26 -0.92 2.84
C LEU A 126 -8.38 -1.96 3.97
N ASP A 127 -9.09 -1.56 5.01
CA ASP A 127 -9.46 -2.41 6.16
C ASP A 127 -8.24 -2.93 6.92
N SER A 128 -7.93 -4.22 6.90
CA SER A 128 -6.76 -4.82 7.56
C SER A 128 -5.87 -5.58 6.56
N ALA A 129 -5.86 -5.12 5.31
CA ALA A 129 -5.07 -5.76 4.25
C ALA A 129 -3.57 -5.52 4.43
N LEU A 130 -2.76 -6.51 4.07
CA LEU A 130 -1.30 -6.45 4.08
C LEU A 130 -0.74 -6.53 2.65
N VAL A 131 0.12 -5.59 2.31
CA VAL A 131 0.91 -5.62 1.06
C VAL A 131 2.39 -5.50 1.40
N SER A 132 3.19 -6.49 1.00
CA SER A 132 4.59 -6.59 1.43
C SER A 132 5.54 -7.05 0.32
N GLU A 133 6.82 -7.12 0.67
CA GLU A 133 7.93 -7.53 -0.17
C GLU A 133 8.10 -6.62 -1.41
N ASN A 134 8.02 -7.13 -2.62
CA ASN A 134 8.16 -6.35 -3.86
C ASN A 134 6.83 -6.28 -4.64
N ALA A 135 5.71 -6.41 -3.95
CA ALA A 135 4.39 -6.38 -4.56
C ALA A 135 4.09 -5.04 -5.23
N ALA A 136 3.50 -5.08 -6.41
CA ALA A 136 3.10 -3.90 -7.18
C ALA A 136 1.59 -3.88 -7.38
N ILE A 137 0.91 -2.91 -6.76
CA ILE A 137 -0.54 -2.71 -6.87
C ILE A 137 -0.77 -1.42 -7.66
N LYS A 138 -1.56 -1.49 -8.73
CA LYS A 138 -1.73 -0.33 -9.61
C LYS A 138 -3.08 -0.28 -10.33
N ASP A 139 -3.26 0.75 -11.15
CA ASP A 139 -4.51 1.08 -11.83
C ASP A 139 -5.64 1.34 -10.78
N ASP A 140 -6.80 0.70 -10.91
CA ASP A 140 -7.93 0.79 -9.98
C ASP A 140 -8.06 -0.44 -9.07
N ALA A 141 -6.96 -1.19 -8.88
CA ALA A 141 -6.95 -2.40 -8.07
C ALA A 141 -7.27 -2.13 -6.61
N LYS A 142 -7.95 -3.09 -5.96
CA LYS A 142 -8.35 -3.00 -4.55
C LYS A 142 -7.91 -4.22 -3.77
N ILE A 143 -7.23 -3.97 -2.66
CA ILE A 143 -6.86 -4.98 -1.68
C ILE A 143 -7.60 -4.62 -0.41
N ARG A 144 -8.41 -5.51 0.15
CA ARG A 144 -9.27 -5.17 1.29
C ARG A 144 -9.54 -6.33 2.24
N ASN A 145 -10.21 -6.03 3.35
CA ASN A 145 -10.52 -6.95 4.45
C ASN A 145 -9.21 -7.45 5.09
N PHE A 146 -8.94 -8.75 5.07
CA PHE A 146 -7.73 -9.38 5.61
C PHE A 146 -6.84 -9.97 4.51
N ALA A 147 -7.01 -9.50 3.28
CA ALA A 147 -6.26 -10.01 2.13
C ALA A 147 -4.76 -9.76 2.27
N ILE A 148 -3.94 -10.70 1.81
CA ILE A 148 -2.48 -10.61 1.84
C ILE A 148 -1.96 -10.67 0.41
N VAL A 149 -1.10 -9.70 0.06
CA VAL A 149 -0.38 -9.69 -1.22
C VAL A 149 1.11 -9.52 -0.94
N SER A 150 1.92 -10.54 -1.26
CA SER A 150 3.37 -10.54 -0.97
C SER A 150 4.18 -11.18 -2.11
N GLY A 151 5.48 -10.98 -2.13
CA GLY A 151 6.36 -11.46 -3.19
C GLY A 151 6.57 -10.45 -4.31
N HIS A 152 6.81 -10.92 -5.51
CA HIS A 152 6.91 -10.12 -6.74
C HIS A 152 5.57 -10.05 -7.49
N VAL A 153 4.48 -10.05 -6.75
CA VAL A 153 3.11 -10.05 -7.29
C VAL A 153 2.80 -8.75 -8.02
N VAL A 154 2.04 -8.86 -9.12
CA VAL A 154 1.47 -7.70 -9.80
C VAL A 154 -0.05 -7.79 -9.80
N VAL A 155 -0.73 -6.86 -9.11
CA VAL A 155 -2.20 -6.72 -9.15
C VAL A 155 -2.54 -5.43 -9.87
N LYS A 156 -3.34 -5.50 -10.93
CA LYS A 156 -3.64 -4.34 -11.78
C LYS A 156 -5.04 -4.34 -12.38
N ASN A 157 -5.36 -3.25 -13.07
CA ASN A 157 -6.64 -2.93 -13.65
C ASN A 157 -7.74 -2.82 -12.55
N ASN A 158 -8.86 -3.51 -12.68
CA ASN A 158 -9.95 -3.46 -11.70
C ASN A 158 -9.96 -4.68 -10.76
N ALA A 159 -8.82 -5.37 -10.60
CA ALA A 159 -8.74 -6.57 -9.79
C ALA A 159 -9.04 -6.28 -8.33
N GLN A 160 -9.72 -7.21 -7.67
CA GLN A 160 -10.07 -7.14 -6.26
C GLN A 160 -9.57 -8.38 -5.54
N ILE A 161 -8.79 -8.18 -4.49
CA ILE A 161 -8.32 -9.22 -3.59
C ILE A 161 -8.95 -8.90 -2.23
N GLU A 162 -9.77 -9.80 -1.72
CA GLU A 162 -10.61 -9.51 -0.55
C GLU A 162 -10.76 -10.71 0.39
N ASP A 163 -11.40 -10.47 1.52
CA ASP A 163 -11.59 -11.42 2.61
C ASP A 163 -10.26 -11.95 3.15
N HIS A 164 -9.97 -13.22 3.08
CA HIS A 164 -8.70 -13.85 3.50
C HIS A 164 -7.92 -14.40 2.31
N ALA A 165 -8.17 -13.88 1.11
CA ALA A 165 -7.45 -14.32 -0.08
C ALA A 165 -5.97 -13.94 0.02
N GLU A 166 -5.10 -14.86 -0.40
CA GLU A 166 -3.65 -14.66 -0.43
C GLU A 166 -3.13 -14.75 -1.86
N VAL A 167 -2.34 -13.76 -2.26
CA VAL A 167 -1.64 -13.73 -3.55
C VAL A 167 -0.16 -13.56 -3.28
N GLN A 168 0.66 -14.54 -3.70
CA GLN A 168 2.06 -14.60 -3.29
C GLN A 168 3.01 -14.93 -4.46
N ASP A 169 4.30 -14.90 -4.17
CA ASP A 169 5.41 -15.25 -5.05
C ASP A 169 5.52 -14.34 -6.30
N GLU A 170 5.30 -14.86 -7.50
CA GLU A 170 5.39 -14.12 -8.77
C GLU A 170 4.05 -14.08 -9.53
N ALA A 171 2.94 -14.24 -8.81
CA ALA A 171 1.61 -14.27 -9.41
C ALA A 171 1.23 -12.94 -10.08
N VAL A 172 0.46 -13.03 -11.19
CA VAL A 172 -0.03 -11.86 -11.91
C VAL A 172 -1.56 -11.88 -11.97
N ILE A 173 -2.18 -10.85 -11.41
CA ILE A 173 -3.63 -10.67 -11.40
C ILE A 173 -3.98 -9.44 -12.23
N SER A 174 -4.86 -9.60 -13.23
CA SER A 174 -5.21 -8.50 -14.12
C SER A 174 -6.63 -8.58 -14.68
N GLY A 175 -7.21 -7.46 -15.10
CA GLY A 175 -8.58 -7.39 -15.57
C GLY A 175 -9.57 -7.09 -14.44
N ASN A 176 -10.74 -7.73 -14.46
CA ASN A 176 -11.78 -7.60 -13.43
C ASN A 176 -11.83 -8.84 -12.53
N VAL A 177 -10.67 -9.36 -12.16
CA VAL A 177 -10.55 -10.54 -11.30
C VAL A 177 -11.07 -10.24 -9.90
N VAL A 178 -11.74 -11.24 -9.32
CA VAL A 178 -12.06 -11.24 -7.89
C VAL A 178 -11.44 -12.49 -7.26
N ALA A 179 -10.50 -12.30 -6.33
CA ALA A 179 -10.01 -13.36 -5.46
C ALA A 179 -10.53 -13.09 -4.06
N LYS A 180 -11.24 -14.04 -3.46
CA LYS A 180 -11.94 -13.84 -2.18
C LYS A 180 -12.00 -15.11 -1.32
N ASP A 181 -12.67 -15.00 -0.17
CA ASP A 181 -12.77 -16.05 0.83
C ASP A 181 -11.39 -16.49 1.32
N ASN A 182 -10.99 -17.75 1.12
CA ASN A 182 -9.66 -18.28 1.45
C ASN A 182 -8.89 -18.69 0.17
N ALA A 183 -9.15 -18.02 -0.94
CA ALA A 183 -8.47 -18.31 -2.21
C ALA A 183 -6.96 -18.11 -2.10
N LEU A 184 -6.18 -19.03 -2.66
CA LEU A 184 -4.73 -18.96 -2.68
C LEU A 184 -4.21 -18.94 -4.11
N ILE A 185 -3.49 -17.87 -4.49
CA ILE A 185 -2.89 -17.71 -5.82
C ILE A 185 -1.39 -17.50 -5.64
N VAL A 186 -0.58 -18.47 -6.09
CA VAL A 186 0.85 -18.51 -5.78
C VAL A 186 1.72 -18.92 -6.97
N ASP A 187 3.02 -18.96 -6.75
CA ASP A 187 4.03 -19.28 -7.74
C ASP A 187 4.00 -18.31 -8.94
N HIS A 188 3.96 -18.82 -10.16
CA HIS A 188 3.89 -18.03 -11.40
C HIS A 188 2.47 -18.03 -12.01
N ALA A 189 1.45 -18.18 -11.17
CA ALA A 189 0.06 -18.24 -11.62
C ALA A 189 -0.37 -16.92 -12.27
N VAL A 190 -1.14 -17.02 -13.36
CA VAL A 190 -1.71 -15.86 -14.05
C VAL A 190 -3.23 -15.96 -14.01
N VAL A 191 -3.89 -14.96 -13.41
CA VAL A 191 -5.35 -14.88 -13.37
C VAL A 191 -5.79 -13.56 -14.03
N GLY A 192 -6.66 -13.69 -15.02
CA GLY A 192 -7.04 -12.52 -15.83
C GLY A 192 -8.49 -12.46 -16.24
N GLU A 193 -8.81 -11.43 -17.02
CA GLU A 193 -10.14 -11.13 -17.56
C GLU A 193 -11.17 -10.89 -16.44
N ASN A 194 -12.27 -11.68 -16.42
CA ASN A 194 -13.33 -11.62 -15.41
C ASN A 194 -13.33 -12.88 -14.53
N SER A 195 -12.17 -13.46 -14.25
CA SER A 195 -12.07 -14.66 -13.43
C SER A 195 -12.45 -14.40 -11.98
N VAL A 196 -13.02 -15.43 -11.35
CA VAL A 196 -13.27 -15.45 -9.91
C VAL A 196 -12.53 -16.64 -9.31
N VAL A 197 -11.76 -16.41 -8.24
CA VAL A 197 -11.12 -17.46 -7.44
C VAL A 197 -11.69 -17.33 -6.02
N GLU A 198 -12.42 -18.34 -5.56
CA GLU A 198 -13.19 -18.25 -4.32
C GLU A 198 -13.17 -19.52 -3.49
N ASP A 199 -13.76 -19.48 -2.30
CA ASP A 199 -13.76 -20.56 -1.30
C ASP A 199 -12.33 -20.91 -0.83
N ASN A 200 -11.90 -22.17 -1.00
CA ASN A 200 -10.56 -22.65 -0.68
C ASN A 200 -9.79 -23.06 -1.96
N ALA A 201 -10.11 -22.41 -3.07
CA ALA A 201 -9.48 -22.74 -4.35
C ALA A 201 -8.00 -22.32 -4.38
N VAL A 202 -7.16 -23.13 -5.02
CA VAL A 202 -5.73 -22.88 -5.18
C VAL A 202 -5.38 -22.79 -6.65
N VAL A 203 -4.77 -21.67 -7.05
CA VAL A 203 -4.17 -21.50 -8.38
C VAL A 203 -2.66 -21.33 -8.19
N SER A 204 -1.86 -22.26 -8.70
CA SER A 204 -0.42 -22.32 -8.42
C SER A 204 0.40 -22.72 -9.68
N GLY A 205 1.69 -22.87 -9.50
CA GLY A 205 2.61 -23.28 -10.56
C GLY A 205 2.58 -22.33 -11.75
N ASN A 206 2.37 -22.84 -12.96
CA ASN A 206 2.21 -22.05 -14.18
C ASN A 206 0.77 -22.11 -14.72
N ALA A 207 -0.22 -22.20 -13.85
CA ALA A 207 -1.62 -22.19 -14.26
C ALA A 207 -2.02 -20.80 -14.80
N VAL A 208 -2.80 -20.79 -15.88
CA VAL A 208 -3.35 -19.57 -16.48
C VAL A 208 -4.87 -19.69 -16.46
N VAL A 209 -5.55 -18.77 -15.75
CA VAL A 209 -7.00 -18.75 -15.57
C VAL A 209 -7.55 -17.47 -16.22
N MET A 210 -8.43 -17.61 -17.22
CA MET A 210 -8.98 -16.48 -17.97
C MET A 210 -10.49 -16.62 -18.11
N GLY A 211 -11.23 -15.65 -17.56
CA GLY A 211 -12.68 -15.53 -17.76
C GLY A 211 -13.52 -16.64 -17.11
N THR A 212 -12.98 -17.38 -16.16
CA THR A 212 -13.68 -18.52 -15.55
C THR A 212 -13.64 -18.46 -14.00
N THR A 213 -14.48 -19.27 -13.37
CA THR A 213 -14.55 -19.39 -11.91
C THR A 213 -13.82 -20.64 -11.43
N VAL A 214 -12.94 -20.49 -10.45
CA VAL A 214 -12.27 -21.54 -9.71
C VAL A 214 -12.77 -21.50 -8.28
N CYS A 215 -13.46 -22.52 -7.81
CA CYS A 215 -14.15 -22.51 -6.51
C CYS A 215 -14.05 -23.83 -5.76
N GLY A 216 -14.58 -23.87 -4.54
CA GLY A 216 -14.53 -25.03 -3.67
C GLY A 216 -13.12 -25.36 -3.21
N ASN A 217 -12.70 -26.59 -3.39
CA ASN A 217 -11.34 -27.05 -3.08
C ASN A 217 -10.56 -27.40 -4.36
N MET A 218 -10.83 -26.70 -5.47
CA MET A 218 -10.10 -26.93 -6.73
C MET A 218 -8.65 -26.53 -6.59
N ILE A 219 -7.75 -27.32 -7.19
CA ILE A 219 -6.32 -27.01 -7.26
C ILE A 219 -5.90 -27.05 -8.72
N LEU A 220 -5.50 -25.88 -9.26
CA LEU A 220 -4.99 -25.72 -10.60
C LEU A 220 -3.49 -25.37 -10.53
N SER A 221 -2.62 -26.24 -11.03
CA SER A 221 -1.16 -26.02 -10.95
C SER A 221 -0.46 -25.86 -12.29
N LYS A 222 -1.14 -26.15 -13.40
CA LYS A 222 -0.64 -26.00 -14.76
C LYS A 222 -1.76 -26.07 -15.79
N GLY A 223 -1.56 -25.45 -16.93
CA GLY A 223 -2.52 -25.45 -18.03
C GLY A 223 -3.26 -24.13 -18.17
N TYR A 224 -4.11 -24.06 -19.19
CA TYR A 224 -4.94 -22.89 -19.51
C TYR A 224 -6.39 -23.23 -19.27
N PHE A 225 -7.08 -22.37 -18.51
CA PHE A 225 -8.48 -22.53 -18.11
C PHE A 225 -9.27 -21.29 -18.53
N ASN A 226 -10.34 -21.45 -19.29
CA ASN A 226 -11.21 -20.38 -19.80
C ASN A 226 -12.67 -20.84 -19.86
#